data_03cf671812320fbbb4157849f6c9b365
#
_entry.id   03cf671812320fbbb4157849f6c9b365
#
_cell.length_a   1.000
_cell.length_b   1.000
_cell.length_c   1.000
_cell.angle_alpha   90.00
_cell.angle_beta   90.00
_cell.angle_gamma   90.00
#
_symmetry.space_group_name_H-M   'P 1'
#
loop_
_entity.id
_entity.type
_entity.pdbx_description
1 polymer ?
#
loop_
_entity_poly.entity_id
_entity_poly.type
_entity_poly.pdbx_seq_one_letter_code
_entity_poly.pdbx_strand_id
1 'polypeptide(L)'
;MLETRNERILRIKKEKQSQKVQMMNQSFKRSLIVVGTTACVGLYVSPVDQLLSANFSVVEASTAATQFLRNIIPAAQNVARGKDIYTSVMIAQAALESGWGTSALSKAPNHNLFGVKGSYNGQSVNMQTLEDSGGQNYYSIQANFRKYPSYQESLEDYADKIVNGISGAPLFYSGAWKSKTNSYQDATA
;
A
#
# COMPACT_ATOMS: atom_id res chain seq x y z
N MET A 1 -32.63 4.72 20.88
CA MET A 1 -31.80 5.92 20.62
C MET A 1 -31.44 5.90 19.14
N LEU A 2 -31.82 6.92 18.37
CA LEU A 2 -31.60 6.95 16.94
C LEU A 2 -30.13 7.37 16.66
N GLU A 3 -29.41 6.59 15.85
CA GLU A 3 -28.02 6.84 15.41
C GLU A 3 -27.98 8.21 14.72
N THR A 4 -27.05 9.06 15.12
CA THR A 4 -26.86 10.37 14.47
C THR A 4 -26.26 10.21 13.06
N ARG A 5 -26.50 11.21 12.19
CA ARG A 5 -25.93 11.23 10.82
C ARG A 5 -24.41 11.07 10.82
N ASN A 6 -23.71 11.65 11.79
CA ASN A 6 -22.25 11.57 11.89
C ASN A 6 -21.77 10.18 12.32
N GLU A 7 -22.47 9.54 13.26
CA GLU A 7 -22.16 8.15 13.67
C GLU A 7 -22.37 7.18 12.52
N ARG A 8 -23.42 7.36 11.74
CA ARG A 8 -23.69 6.55 10.55
C ARG A 8 -22.59 6.70 9.49
N ILE A 9 -22.12 7.92 9.22
CA ILE A 9 -21.02 8.18 8.29
C ILE A 9 -19.72 7.53 8.80
N LEU A 10 -19.44 7.62 10.10
CA LEU A 10 -18.26 7.03 10.71
C LEU A 10 -18.28 5.49 10.64
N ARG A 11 -19.44 4.89 10.90
CA ARG A 11 -19.66 3.45 10.77
C ARG A 11 -19.42 2.96 9.34
N ILE A 12 -20.03 3.62 8.35
CA ILE A 12 -19.86 3.29 6.93
C ILE A 12 -18.41 3.40 6.51
N LYS A 13 -17.68 4.43 6.99
CA LYS A 13 -16.24 4.57 6.69
C LYS A 13 -15.41 3.43 7.30
N LYS A 14 -15.68 3.03 8.54
CA LYS A 14 -15.01 1.89 9.21
C LYS A 14 -15.30 0.58 8.48
N GLU A 15 -16.55 0.32 8.09
CA GLU A 15 -16.94 -0.87 7.35
C GLU A 15 -16.24 -0.94 5.98
N LYS A 16 -16.20 0.16 5.23
CA LYS A 16 -15.50 0.24 3.94
C LYS A 16 -13.99 0.01 4.09
N GLN A 17 -13.39 0.52 5.14
CA GLN A 17 -11.96 0.31 5.41
C GLN A 17 -11.67 -1.13 5.81
N SER A 18 -12.51 -1.74 6.63
CA SER A 18 -12.42 -3.17 6.98
C SER A 18 -12.56 -4.07 5.74
N GLN A 19 -13.53 -3.78 4.86
CA GLN A 19 -13.71 -4.52 3.60
C GLN A 19 -12.50 -4.36 2.67
N LYS A 20 -11.92 -3.16 2.57
CA LYS A 20 -10.71 -2.92 1.78
C LYS A 20 -9.53 -3.72 2.32
N VAL A 21 -9.34 -3.76 3.63
CA VAL A 21 -8.30 -4.56 4.29
C VAL A 21 -8.53 -6.06 4.07
N GLN A 22 -9.78 -6.53 4.16
CA GLN A 22 -10.11 -7.94 3.90
C GLN A 22 -9.85 -8.34 2.44
N MET A 23 -10.22 -7.48 1.48
CA MET A 23 -9.92 -7.71 0.06
C MET A 23 -8.41 -7.72 -0.21
N MET A 24 -7.66 -6.81 0.41
CA MET A 24 -6.19 -6.80 0.33
C MET A 24 -5.58 -8.07 0.92
N ASN A 25 -6.05 -8.53 2.09
CA ASN A 25 -5.63 -9.79 2.69
C ASN A 25 -5.98 -11.02 1.85
N GLN A 26 -7.14 -11.03 1.19
CA GLN A 26 -7.52 -12.10 0.26
C GLN A 26 -6.67 -12.07 -1.02
N SER A 27 -6.38 -10.89 -1.55
CA SER A 27 -5.49 -10.73 -2.70
C SER A 27 -4.07 -11.18 -2.37
N PHE A 28 -3.58 -10.82 -1.19
CA PHE A 28 -2.28 -11.27 -0.68
C PHE A 28 -2.22 -12.79 -0.48
N LYS A 29 -3.25 -13.39 0.13
CA LYS A 29 -3.36 -14.85 0.27
C LYS A 29 -3.42 -15.55 -1.08
N ARG A 30 -4.15 -15.00 -2.07
CA ARG A 30 -4.19 -15.55 -3.43
C ARG A 30 -2.85 -15.44 -4.14
N SER A 31 -2.12 -14.35 -3.99
CA SER A 31 -0.78 -14.17 -4.55
C SER A 31 0.23 -15.13 -3.90
N LEU A 32 0.15 -15.36 -2.59
CA LEU A 32 1.01 -16.32 -1.89
C LEU A 32 0.70 -17.78 -2.31
N ILE A 33 -0.58 -18.11 -2.51
CA ILE A 33 -1.01 -19.45 -2.95
C ILE A 33 -0.52 -19.72 -4.39
N VAL A 34 -0.58 -18.73 -5.29
CA VAL A 34 -0.08 -18.89 -6.67
C VAL A 34 1.43 -19.13 -6.67
N VAL A 35 2.19 -18.46 -5.83
CA VAL A 35 3.66 -18.69 -5.72
C VAL A 35 3.96 -20.06 -5.05
N GLY A 36 3.15 -20.51 -4.10
CA GLY A 36 3.36 -21.79 -3.40
C GLY A 36 2.89 -23.03 -4.17
N THR A 37 1.82 -22.91 -4.96
CA THR A 37 1.25 -24.07 -5.68
C THR A 37 1.91 -24.36 -7.02
N THR A 38 2.56 -23.38 -7.64
CA THR A 38 3.31 -23.61 -8.89
C THR A 38 4.59 -24.42 -8.64
N ALA A 39 5.10 -24.44 -7.41
CA ALA A 39 6.31 -25.20 -7.07
C ALA A 39 6.05 -26.71 -6.81
N CYS A 40 4.80 -27.15 -6.62
CA CYS A 40 4.51 -28.54 -6.22
C CYS A 40 3.77 -29.39 -7.27
N VAL A 41 3.37 -28.88 -8.43
CA VAL A 41 2.59 -29.63 -9.43
C VAL A 41 3.35 -29.89 -10.74
N GLY A 42 4.63 -29.53 -10.80
CA GLY A 42 5.44 -29.57 -12.02
C GLY A 42 6.36 -30.79 -12.21
N LEU A 43 6.03 -31.96 -11.69
CA LEU A 43 6.83 -33.18 -11.87
C LEU A 43 6.17 -34.22 -12.79
N TYR A 44 5.64 -33.82 -13.94
CA TYR A 44 5.38 -34.76 -15.03
C TYR A 44 5.59 -34.06 -16.37
N VAL A 45 6.69 -34.41 -17.02
CA VAL A 45 7.02 -34.20 -18.45
C VAL A 45 6.80 -32.77 -18.95
N SER A 46 7.74 -31.92 -18.74
CA SER A 46 7.84 -30.68 -19.50
C SER A 46 9.11 -30.66 -20.37
N PRO A 47 9.03 -30.20 -21.60
CA PRO A 47 10.19 -29.84 -22.40
C PRO A 47 11.06 -28.82 -21.65
N VAL A 48 12.36 -28.88 -21.81
CA VAL A 48 13.36 -28.00 -21.17
C VAL A 48 13.02 -26.51 -21.31
N ASP A 49 12.34 -26.12 -22.39
CA ASP A 49 11.94 -24.75 -22.70
C ASP A 49 10.88 -24.16 -21.73
N GLN A 50 9.99 -24.98 -21.16
CA GLN A 50 9.01 -24.51 -20.16
C GLN A 50 9.65 -24.29 -18.77
N LEU A 51 10.66 -25.03 -18.42
CA LEU A 51 11.43 -24.84 -17.19
C LEU A 51 12.27 -23.57 -17.23
N LEU A 52 12.82 -23.21 -18.39
CA LEU A 52 13.56 -21.98 -18.60
C LEU A 52 12.67 -20.75 -18.54
N SER A 53 11.47 -20.80 -19.12
CA SER A 53 10.52 -19.68 -19.07
C SER A 53 9.93 -19.45 -17.70
N ALA A 54 9.60 -20.51 -16.94
CA ALA A 54 9.09 -20.41 -15.57
C ALA A 54 10.15 -19.83 -14.61
N ASN A 55 11.42 -20.25 -14.77
CA ASN A 55 12.53 -19.72 -13.96
C ASN A 55 12.84 -18.25 -14.30
N PHE A 56 12.68 -17.83 -15.58
CA PHE A 56 12.91 -16.46 -15.97
C PHE A 56 11.89 -15.49 -15.36
N SER A 57 10.61 -15.86 -15.33
CA SER A 57 9.55 -15.04 -14.74
C SER A 57 9.71 -14.87 -13.22
N VAL A 58 10.15 -15.92 -12.52
CA VAL A 58 10.41 -15.86 -11.07
C VAL A 58 11.63 -14.99 -10.76
N VAL A 59 12.67 -15.03 -11.59
CA VAL A 59 13.87 -14.21 -11.43
C VAL A 59 13.57 -12.72 -11.66
N GLU A 60 12.76 -12.36 -12.67
CA GLU A 60 12.39 -10.96 -12.90
C GLU A 60 11.52 -10.37 -11.79
N ALA A 61 10.52 -11.09 -11.34
CA ALA A 61 9.67 -10.66 -10.23
C ALA A 61 10.48 -10.54 -8.93
N SER A 62 11.38 -11.47 -8.65
CA SER A 62 12.33 -11.41 -7.55
C SER A 62 13.26 -10.20 -7.65
N THR A 63 13.73 -9.87 -8.85
CA THR A 63 14.66 -8.74 -9.08
C THR A 63 13.96 -7.39 -8.85
N ALA A 64 12.75 -7.19 -9.36
CA ALA A 64 11.99 -5.94 -9.18
C ALA A 64 11.65 -5.71 -7.70
N ALA A 65 11.13 -6.72 -7.01
CA ALA A 65 10.83 -6.62 -5.59
C ALA A 65 12.09 -6.40 -4.74
N THR A 66 13.18 -7.11 -5.06
CA THR A 66 14.46 -6.94 -4.37
C THR A 66 15.03 -5.53 -4.60
N GLN A 67 14.95 -5.02 -5.83
CA GLN A 67 15.39 -3.66 -6.14
C GLN A 67 14.55 -2.61 -5.43
N PHE A 68 13.23 -2.78 -5.41
CA PHE A 68 12.34 -1.91 -4.65
C PHE A 68 12.70 -1.88 -3.16
N LEU A 69 12.89 -3.05 -2.54
CA LEU A 69 13.27 -3.14 -1.13
C LEU A 69 14.62 -2.49 -0.84
N ARG A 70 15.63 -2.70 -1.71
CA ARG A 70 16.93 -2.02 -1.58
C ARG A 70 16.80 -0.50 -1.58
N ASN A 71 15.90 0.02 -2.41
CA ASN A 71 15.70 1.47 -2.55
C ASN A 71 14.89 2.06 -1.38
N ILE A 72 13.92 1.32 -0.83
CA ILE A 72 13.00 1.87 0.15
C ILE A 72 13.42 1.63 1.61
N ILE A 73 14.10 0.51 1.93
CA ILE A 73 14.44 0.14 3.31
C ILE A 73 15.23 1.22 4.04
N PRO A 74 16.31 1.80 3.49
CA PRO A 74 17.07 2.83 4.19
C PRO A 74 16.24 4.07 4.51
N ALA A 75 15.44 4.53 3.54
CA ALA A 75 14.54 5.67 3.74
C ALA A 75 13.46 5.37 4.78
N ALA A 76 12.83 4.19 4.71
CA ALA A 76 11.80 3.77 5.66
C ALA A 76 12.34 3.65 7.09
N GLN A 77 13.54 3.10 7.27
CA GLN A 77 14.21 3.03 8.57
C GLN A 77 14.52 4.42 9.13
N ASN A 78 14.97 5.33 8.27
CA ASN A 78 15.24 6.70 8.67
C ASN A 78 13.96 7.43 9.10
N VAL A 79 12.90 7.35 8.32
CA VAL A 79 11.61 7.98 8.60
C VAL A 79 10.94 7.42 9.87
N ALA A 80 11.01 6.10 10.08
CA ALA A 80 10.40 5.47 11.26
C ALA A 80 11.18 5.73 12.56
N ARG A 81 12.41 6.24 12.46
CA ARG A 81 13.22 6.56 13.64
C ARG A 81 12.59 7.71 14.41
N GLY A 82 12.18 7.45 15.64
CA GLY A 82 11.52 8.44 16.49
C GLY A 82 10.02 8.66 16.19
N LYS A 83 9.44 7.90 15.26
CA LYS A 83 8.00 7.90 15.01
C LYS A 83 7.33 6.64 15.56
N ASP A 84 6.08 6.78 15.97
CA ASP A 84 5.29 5.70 16.56
C ASP A 84 4.66 4.79 15.48
N ILE A 85 5.52 4.27 14.59
CA ILE A 85 5.12 3.43 13.44
C ILE A 85 6.10 2.27 13.23
N TYR A 86 5.58 1.09 12.84
CA TYR A 86 6.43 -0.03 12.44
C TYR A 86 6.99 0.17 11.04
N THR A 87 8.32 0.12 10.91
CA THR A 87 9.02 0.21 9.62
C THR A 87 8.54 -0.86 8.64
N SER A 88 8.35 -2.09 9.13
CA SER A 88 7.88 -3.22 8.32
C SER A 88 6.47 -3.01 7.75
N VAL A 89 5.57 -2.43 8.53
CA VAL A 89 4.21 -2.09 8.09
C VAL A 89 4.25 -1.01 7.00
N MET A 90 5.04 0.03 7.21
CA MET A 90 5.21 1.11 6.23
C MET A 90 5.77 0.58 4.90
N ILE A 91 6.79 -0.28 4.93
CA ILE A 91 7.37 -0.90 3.73
C ILE A 91 6.35 -1.80 3.04
N ALA A 92 5.63 -2.64 3.79
CA ALA A 92 4.63 -3.54 3.22
C ALA A 92 3.50 -2.78 2.53
N GLN A 93 3.01 -1.70 3.12
CA GLN A 93 1.99 -0.86 2.52
C GLN A 93 2.51 -0.12 1.28
N ALA A 94 3.75 0.40 1.32
CA ALA A 94 4.38 1.00 0.16
C ALA A 94 4.51 0.01 -1.00
N ALA A 95 4.89 -1.24 -0.73
CA ALA A 95 4.98 -2.30 -1.73
C ALA A 95 3.61 -2.60 -2.36
N LEU A 96 2.56 -2.73 -1.54
CA LEU A 96 1.20 -3.01 -2.00
C LEU A 96 0.61 -1.87 -2.82
N GLU A 97 0.64 -0.64 -2.29
CA GLU A 97 0.02 0.53 -2.92
C GLU A 97 0.73 0.95 -4.21
N SER A 98 2.04 0.75 -4.29
CA SER A 98 2.84 1.10 -5.47
C SER A 98 3.00 -0.04 -6.48
N GLY A 99 2.52 -1.25 -6.17
CA GLY A 99 2.83 -2.45 -6.95
C GLY A 99 4.34 -2.70 -7.01
N TRP A 100 5.02 -2.70 -5.86
CA TRP A 100 6.48 -2.82 -5.76
C TRP A 100 7.22 -1.71 -6.51
N GLY A 101 6.71 -0.48 -6.45
CA GLY A 101 7.31 0.69 -7.11
C GLY A 101 7.14 0.69 -8.63
N THR A 102 6.27 -0.13 -9.20
CA THR A 102 6.08 -0.23 -10.66
C THR A 102 5.01 0.69 -11.21
N SER A 103 4.11 1.22 -10.37
CA SER A 103 3.05 2.12 -10.80
C SER A 103 3.61 3.43 -11.37
N ALA A 104 2.90 4.03 -12.33
CA ALA A 104 3.29 5.31 -12.92
C ALA A 104 3.40 6.44 -11.86
N LEU A 105 2.59 6.36 -10.82
CA LEU A 105 2.59 7.34 -9.73
C LEU A 105 3.77 7.17 -8.78
N SER A 106 4.23 5.93 -8.55
CA SER A 106 5.37 5.66 -7.67
C SER A 106 6.73 5.90 -8.34
N LYS A 107 6.80 5.84 -9.67
CA LYS A 107 8.04 6.08 -10.40
C LYS A 107 8.44 7.55 -10.43
N ALA A 108 9.72 7.80 -10.75
CA ALA A 108 10.17 9.15 -11.10
C ALA A 108 9.35 9.70 -12.27
N PRO A 109 9.01 10.99 -12.28
CA PRO A 109 9.40 12.02 -11.33
C PRO A 109 8.39 12.22 -10.17
N ASN A 110 7.44 11.31 -9.96
CA ASN A 110 6.31 11.52 -9.04
C ASN A 110 6.57 10.99 -7.62
N HIS A 111 7.24 9.86 -7.49
CA HIS A 111 7.64 9.20 -6.23
C HIS A 111 6.52 9.02 -5.18
N ASN A 112 5.25 8.99 -5.61
CA ASN A 112 4.10 8.85 -4.72
C ASN A 112 3.77 7.38 -4.51
N LEU A 113 4.26 6.82 -3.41
CA LEU A 113 4.15 5.40 -3.09
C LEU A 113 2.75 4.97 -2.64
N PHE A 114 1.95 5.89 -2.10
CA PHE A 114 0.70 5.58 -1.42
C PHE A 114 -0.55 6.17 -2.11
N GLY A 115 -0.42 6.67 -3.32
CA GLY A 115 -1.55 7.25 -4.04
C GLY A 115 -2.17 8.48 -3.35
N VAL A 116 -1.35 9.27 -2.66
CA VAL A 116 -1.87 10.41 -1.89
C VAL A 116 -2.32 11.52 -2.83
N LYS A 117 -3.60 11.91 -2.73
CA LYS A 117 -4.19 13.01 -3.49
C LYS A 117 -3.79 14.39 -2.94
N GLY A 118 -3.87 15.39 -3.79
CA GLY A 118 -3.57 16.80 -3.48
C GLY A 118 -2.23 17.27 -4.01
N SER A 119 -1.59 18.19 -3.29
CA SER A 119 -0.26 18.70 -3.60
C SER A 119 0.70 18.56 -2.42
N TYR A 120 1.98 18.41 -2.71
CA TYR A 120 3.08 18.43 -1.75
C TYR A 120 3.98 19.62 -2.07
N ASN A 121 4.08 20.60 -1.18
CA ASN A 121 4.79 21.86 -1.43
C ASN A 121 4.42 22.51 -2.77
N GLY A 122 3.12 22.51 -3.10
CA GLY A 122 2.60 23.06 -4.36
C GLY A 122 2.79 22.13 -5.58
N GLN A 123 3.47 21.01 -5.45
CA GLN A 123 3.74 20.07 -6.55
C GLN A 123 2.69 18.95 -6.60
N SER A 124 2.12 18.74 -7.78
CA SER A 124 1.17 17.67 -8.05
C SER A 124 1.31 17.15 -9.48
N VAL A 125 0.77 15.97 -9.72
CA VAL A 125 0.56 15.41 -11.05
C VAL A 125 -0.91 15.09 -11.22
N ASN A 126 -1.49 15.49 -12.35
CA ASN A 126 -2.87 15.17 -12.68
C ASN A 126 -2.92 13.81 -13.38
N MET A 127 -3.70 12.88 -12.84
CA MET A 127 -3.85 11.54 -13.40
C MET A 127 -5.31 11.08 -13.32
N GLN A 128 -5.66 10.22 -14.25
CA GLN A 128 -6.95 9.55 -14.25
C GLN A 128 -7.00 8.49 -13.13
N THR A 129 -8.07 8.48 -12.37
CA THR A 129 -8.33 7.49 -11.32
C THR A 129 -9.78 7.04 -11.35
N LEU A 130 -10.03 5.87 -10.76
CA LEU A 130 -11.37 5.34 -10.57
C LEU A 130 -11.83 5.66 -9.15
N GLU A 131 -13.01 6.23 -9.05
CA GLU A 131 -13.71 6.45 -7.79
C GLU A 131 -14.95 5.55 -7.73
N ASP A 132 -15.29 5.08 -6.54
CA ASP A 132 -16.52 4.33 -6.29
C ASP A 132 -17.56 5.25 -5.63
N SER A 133 -18.69 5.47 -6.29
CA SER A 133 -19.83 6.21 -5.74
C SER A 133 -20.61 5.41 -4.70
N GLY A 134 -20.24 4.17 -4.46
CA GLY A 134 -20.90 3.19 -3.61
C GLY A 134 -21.60 2.10 -4.43
N GLY A 135 -21.57 0.85 -3.90
CA GLY A 135 -22.21 -0.28 -4.58
C GLY A 135 -21.49 -0.81 -5.81
N GLN A 136 -20.14 -0.62 -5.90
CA GLN A 136 -19.31 -1.01 -7.03
C GLN A 136 -19.57 -0.20 -8.33
N ASN A 137 -20.14 0.98 -8.21
CA ASN A 137 -20.32 1.91 -9.32
C ASN A 137 -19.04 2.74 -9.49
N TYR A 138 -18.12 2.24 -10.32
CA TYR A 138 -16.88 2.91 -10.63
C TYR A 138 -17.06 3.94 -11.74
N TYR A 139 -16.53 5.14 -11.52
CA TYR A 139 -16.46 6.18 -12.53
C TYR A 139 -15.08 6.78 -12.58
N SER A 140 -14.67 7.21 -13.77
CA SER A 140 -13.34 7.76 -13.99
C SER A 140 -13.35 9.26 -13.80
N ILE A 141 -12.38 9.76 -13.02
CA ILE A 141 -12.15 11.19 -12.83
C ILE A 141 -10.67 11.54 -13.02
N GLN A 142 -10.42 12.81 -13.29
CA GLN A 142 -9.08 13.38 -13.18
C GLN A 142 -8.88 13.88 -11.75
N ALA A 143 -7.77 13.48 -11.14
CA ALA A 143 -7.42 13.92 -9.80
C ALA A 143 -5.94 14.34 -9.72
N ASN A 144 -5.67 15.33 -8.88
CA ASN A 144 -4.30 15.71 -8.56
C ASN A 144 -3.77 14.79 -7.47
N PHE A 145 -2.58 14.25 -7.70
CA PHE A 145 -1.83 13.45 -6.75
C PHE A 145 -0.56 14.19 -6.35
N ARG A 146 -0.14 14.04 -5.10
CA ARG A 146 1.08 14.64 -4.58
C ARG A 146 2.28 14.14 -5.37
N LYS A 147 3.18 15.05 -5.71
CA LYS A 147 4.45 14.76 -6.35
C LYS A 147 5.57 15.04 -5.35
N TYR A 148 6.35 14.02 -5.03
CA TYR A 148 7.43 14.11 -4.05
C TYR A 148 8.80 14.15 -4.72
N PRO A 149 9.80 14.80 -4.11
CA PRO A 149 11.17 14.80 -4.61
C PRO A 149 11.81 13.40 -4.64
N SER A 150 11.52 12.58 -3.62
CA SER A 150 12.02 11.22 -3.50
C SER A 150 11.05 10.30 -2.75
N TYR A 151 11.39 9.04 -2.60
CA TYR A 151 10.64 8.09 -1.75
C TYR A 151 10.65 8.48 -0.28
N GLN A 152 11.70 9.16 0.18
CA GLN A 152 11.78 9.58 1.59
C GLN A 152 10.63 10.52 1.96
N GLU A 153 10.39 11.56 1.18
CA GLU A 153 9.30 12.51 1.47
C GLU A 153 7.92 11.86 1.34
N SER A 154 7.77 10.90 0.44
CA SER A 154 6.53 10.12 0.34
C SER A 154 6.29 9.28 1.60
N LEU A 155 7.34 8.66 2.14
CA LEU A 155 7.29 7.90 3.39
C LEU A 155 7.07 8.80 4.60
N GLU A 156 7.70 9.98 4.64
CA GLU A 156 7.53 10.97 5.71
C GLU A 156 6.07 11.45 5.78
N ASP A 157 5.51 11.87 4.66
CA ASP A 157 4.12 12.33 4.58
C ASP A 157 3.12 11.22 4.97
N TYR A 158 3.40 9.98 4.58
CA TYR A 158 2.63 8.83 5.01
C TYR A 158 2.73 8.61 6.53
N ALA A 159 3.94 8.59 7.08
CA ALA A 159 4.17 8.39 8.50
C ALA A 159 3.53 9.50 9.35
N ASP A 160 3.60 10.74 8.88
CA ASP A 160 2.95 11.88 9.54
C ASP A 160 1.43 11.75 9.55
N LYS A 161 0.81 11.22 8.49
CA LYS A 161 -0.63 10.91 8.49
C LYS A 161 -1.00 9.83 9.49
N ILE A 162 -0.18 8.78 9.61
CA ILE A 162 -0.45 7.70 10.57
C ILE A 162 -0.33 8.22 12.01
N VAL A 163 0.69 9.03 12.30
CA VAL A 163 0.96 9.53 13.66
C VAL A 163 0.04 10.69 14.05
N ASN A 164 -0.23 11.62 13.12
CA ASN A 164 -1.01 12.82 13.40
C ASN A 164 -2.49 12.69 13.03
N GLY A 165 -2.88 11.59 12.38
CA GLY A 165 -4.25 11.37 11.93
C GLY A 165 -4.64 12.22 10.72
N ILE A 166 -5.93 12.46 10.59
CA ILE A 166 -6.52 13.27 9.53
C ILE A 166 -7.21 14.50 10.13
N SER A 167 -7.46 15.51 9.30
CA SER A 167 -8.16 16.73 9.73
C SER A 167 -9.48 16.40 10.44
N GLY A 168 -9.65 16.89 11.67
CA GLY A 168 -10.81 16.62 12.51
C GLY A 168 -10.82 15.25 13.23
N ALA A 169 -9.78 14.39 13.00
CA ALA A 169 -9.65 13.10 13.67
C ALA A 169 -8.18 12.72 13.89
N PRO A 170 -7.48 13.36 14.86
CA PRO A 170 -6.04 13.15 15.08
C PRO A 170 -5.69 11.73 15.54
N LEU A 171 -6.62 11.01 16.17
CA LEU A 171 -6.41 9.64 16.64
C LEU A 171 -6.93 8.57 15.65
N PHE A 172 -7.25 8.96 14.40
CA PHE A 172 -7.88 8.07 13.43
C PHE A 172 -7.08 6.77 13.19
N TYR A 173 -5.76 6.85 13.19
CA TYR A 173 -4.85 5.73 12.98
C TYR A 173 -4.18 5.24 14.27
N SER A 174 -4.64 5.67 15.44
CA SER A 174 -3.96 5.35 16.72
C SER A 174 -3.90 3.85 17.02
N GLY A 175 -4.80 3.04 16.47
CA GLY A 175 -4.75 1.58 16.56
C GLY A 175 -3.57 0.93 15.85
N ALA A 176 -2.89 1.65 14.93
CA ALA A 176 -1.71 1.17 14.23
C ALA A 176 -0.38 1.63 14.86
N TRP A 177 -0.42 2.40 15.97
CA TRP A 177 0.79 2.90 16.62
C TRP A 177 1.51 1.81 17.38
N LYS A 178 2.85 1.81 17.36
CA LYS A 178 3.66 0.87 18.14
C LYS A 178 3.34 0.90 19.64
N SER A 179 3.09 2.09 20.18
CA SER A 179 2.74 2.29 21.58
C SER A 179 1.36 1.75 21.97
N LYS A 180 0.54 1.40 21.00
CA LYS A 180 -0.85 0.90 21.18
C LYS A 180 -1.02 -0.56 20.75
N THR A 181 0.02 -1.20 20.26
CA THR A 181 0.02 -2.56 19.72
C THR A 181 1.15 -3.38 20.31
N ASN A 182 0.97 -4.70 20.45
CA ASN A 182 2.01 -5.58 20.97
C ASN A 182 2.95 -6.09 19.85
N SER A 183 2.50 -5.98 18.60
CA SER A 183 3.23 -6.49 17.44
C SER A 183 2.85 -5.70 16.17
N TYR A 184 3.63 -5.89 15.11
CA TYR A 184 3.29 -5.33 13.81
C TYR A 184 2.04 -6.00 13.19
N GLN A 185 1.71 -7.23 13.60
CA GLN A 185 0.49 -7.92 13.19
C GLN A 185 -0.75 -7.21 13.75
N ASP A 186 -0.70 -6.80 15.02
CA ASP A 186 -1.80 -6.06 15.65
C ASP A 186 -2.01 -4.70 14.99
N ALA A 187 -0.93 -4.06 14.56
CA ALA A 187 -0.98 -2.77 13.88
C ALA A 187 -1.64 -2.83 12.49
N THR A 188 -1.83 -4.04 11.94
CA THR A 188 -2.41 -4.28 10.61
C THR A 188 -3.77 -5.01 10.66
N ALA A 189 -4.27 -5.28 11.85
CA ALA A 189 -5.53 -6.00 12.09
C ALA A 189 -6.81 -5.18 11.82
#